data_a1c2c5cf405185e369ede0cde8fa6e6f
#
_entry.id   a1c2c5cf405185e369ede0cde8fa6e6f
#
_cell.length_a   1.000
_cell.length_b   1.000
_cell.length_c   1.000
_cell.angle_alpha   90.00
_cell.angle_beta   90.00
_cell.angle_gamma   90.00
#
_symmetry.space_group_name_H-M   'P 1'
#
loop_
_entity.id
_entity.type
_entity.pdbx_description
1 polymer ?
#
loop_
_entity_poly.entity_id
_entity_poly.type
_entity_poly.pdbx_seq_one_letter_code
_entity_poly.pdbx_strand_id
1 'polypeptide(L)'
;RSRPADQHETAETTVSPLPAAELHGEGSLVARLPVPAGSAARLQLRVTVDGAPAHDPLLDGTTLPSPPREELAARSVFRLGPTRDTGEPQGAGKRQDTGERPWSAQPTEELLAAARTGDLAAEDALVELVYAASRHTVISSTGMLPPNLTGLWQGTWTPAWSGDYTLNGNVTLGATASMISTGMPELRLSLLRLVSRHLPAFRENARRIFGAEGVLLPARLSTHGHASHFSVGFPHLFWLGGGPWVLRQGWDLFSATGDTALLPWLWSFAQEVMRCCETAVHHHDGVAHLVPSYSPENTPRGAANPLAVDATSDIAAIRDAAVVATRIGRLMGDESHAADWAGLRESLPVPRLTSEGALAEWAHPGFPDEPHHRHTSHLYPFGTEGDEAFAAEEMRAAALTTVRQRLAYRESDPPESMEMAFGLCELGVVAARLGDADLALRVVHTLAGNYWRPSMMSTHDPGSILNADASGGFPAVVSAMLLTSGPGQAVLLPALPERWPTGAVTGLCGAEGLALEELAWDADRARATLRRRPGSQAAWPSPWLNIVAGRGWRHADGGEQPHRGADRGPDDPGAAARLSRPEATRVRRCVPPAPVPRRAPGADPPRRR
;
A
#
# COMPACT_ATOMS: atom_id res chain seq x y z
N ARG A 1 40.16 35.27 -5.30
CA ARG A 1 40.47 35.31 -3.87
C ARG A 1 39.49 34.39 -3.19
N SER A 2 39.98 33.21 -2.84
CA SER A 2 39.31 32.17 -2.06
C SER A 2 39.13 32.63 -0.60
N ARG A 3 37.93 32.42 -0.04
CA ARG A 3 37.67 32.48 1.37
C ARG A 3 37.51 31.05 1.89
N PRO A 4 38.03 30.72 3.06
CA PRO A 4 37.93 29.38 3.64
C PRO A 4 36.55 29.13 4.21
N ALA A 5 36.14 27.85 4.18
CA ALA A 5 34.98 27.33 4.87
C ALA A 5 35.29 27.31 6.37
N ASP A 6 34.53 28.05 7.16
CA ASP A 6 34.59 28.01 8.62
C ASP A 6 33.23 27.72 9.23
N GLN A 7 33.22 26.61 9.93
CA GLN A 7 32.52 26.32 11.17
C GLN A 7 31.16 27.00 11.41
N HIS A 8 30.09 26.30 11.13
CA HIS A 8 28.80 26.61 11.72
C HIS A 8 28.72 25.98 13.12
N GLU A 9 29.14 26.74 14.12
CA GLU A 9 28.67 26.58 15.49
C GLU A 9 27.17 26.88 15.51
N THR A 10 26.34 25.85 15.68
CA THR A 10 24.93 26.01 16.03
C THR A 10 24.84 26.42 17.48
N ALA A 11 24.80 27.72 17.77
CA ALA A 11 24.37 28.22 19.06
C ALA A 11 22.89 27.89 19.24
N GLU A 12 22.56 26.89 20.04
CA GLU A 12 21.21 26.70 20.56
C GLU A 12 20.87 27.87 21.50
N THR A 13 20.21 28.88 20.95
CA THR A 13 19.64 29.94 21.78
C THR A 13 18.31 29.43 22.30
N THR A 14 18.29 29.01 23.57
CA THR A 14 17.04 28.73 24.31
C THR A 14 16.29 30.06 24.44
N VAL A 15 15.29 30.26 23.60
CA VAL A 15 14.41 31.42 23.69
C VAL A 15 13.46 31.19 24.84
N SER A 16 13.48 32.10 25.83
CA SER A 16 12.48 32.19 26.90
C SER A 16 11.06 32.20 26.33
N PRO A 17 10.04 31.74 27.10
CA PRO A 17 8.69 31.64 26.58
C PRO A 17 8.27 32.95 25.93
N LEU A 18 7.76 32.84 24.70
CA LEU A 18 7.23 33.96 23.94
C LEU A 18 6.19 34.72 24.79
N PRO A 19 6.17 36.05 24.74
CA PRO A 19 5.08 36.82 25.32
C PRO A 19 3.77 36.34 24.71
N ALA A 20 2.71 36.31 25.53
CA ALA A 20 1.41 35.80 25.15
C ALA A 20 1.00 36.29 23.76
N ALA A 21 0.73 35.36 22.85
CA ALA A 21 0.27 35.70 21.52
C ALA A 21 -1.17 36.25 21.62
N GLU A 22 -1.41 37.43 21.08
CA GLU A 22 -2.75 38.02 21.04
C GLU A 22 -3.55 37.47 19.87
N LEU A 23 -4.74 36.96 20.15
CA LEU A 23 -5.72 36.57 19.13
C LEU A 23 -6.30 37.84 18.51
N HIS A 24 -5.97 38.09 17.25
CA HIS A 24 -6.65 39.09 16.44
C HIS A 24 -7.78 38.46 15.63
N GLY A 25 -8.94 39.13 15.58
CA GLY A 25 -10.18 38.63 15.00
C GLY A 25 -10.03 37.85 13.70
N GLU A 26 -10.90 36.85 13.53
CA GLU A 26 -10.92 35.83 12.48
C GLU A 26 -9.88 34.70 12.59
N GLY A 27 -9.35 34.41 13.77
CA GLY A 27 -8.60 33.17 14.03
C GLY A 27 -7.14 33.18 13.57
N SER A 28 -6.55 34.35 13.30
CA SER A 28 -5.12 34.43 13.02
C SER A 28 -4.31 34.73 14.29
N LEU A 29 -3.27 33.91 14.52
CA LEU A 29 -2.30 34.10 15.59
C LEU A 29 -1.08 34.82 15.02
N VAL A 30 -0.79 36.02 15.48
CA VAL A 30 0.40 36.78 15.02
C VAL A 30 1.42 36.81 16.15
N ALA A 31 2.56 36.18 15.94
CA ALA A 31 3.75 36.31 16.80
C ALA A 31 4.82 37.12 16.05
N ARG A 32 5.36 38.16 16.69
CA ARG A 32 6.49 38.93 16.16
C ARG A 32 7.78 38.46 16.80
N LEU A 33 8.66 37.89 16.01
CA LEU A 33 9.99 37.44 16.44
C LEU A 33 11.04 38.43 15.93
N PRO A 34 11.82 39.06 16.81
CA PRO A 34 12.98 39.83 16.38
C PRO A 34 14.07 38.86 15.91
N VAL A 35 14.33 38.81 14.61
CA VAL A 35 15.44 38.06 14.03
C VAL A 35 16.54 39.05 13.67
N PRO A 36 17.75 38.96 14.27
CA PRO A 36 18.85 39.84 13.92
C PRO A 36 19.23 39.72 12.44
N ALA A 37 19.64 40.83 11.83
CA ALA A 37 20.04 40.84 10.42
C ALA A 37 21.21 39.86 10.19
N GLY A 38 21.05 38.95 9.22
CA GLY A 38 22.05 37.92 8.88
C GLY A 38 21.97 36.62 9.66
N SER A 39 20.98 36.46 10.57
CA SER A 39 20.72 35.21 11.27
C SER A 39 19.44 34.53 10.80
N ALA A 40 19.38 33.18 10.87
CA ALA A 40 18.19 32.40 10.61
C ALA A 40 17.58 31.95 11.95
N ALA A 41 16.25 32.12 12.12
CA ALA A 41 15.54 31.59 13.25
C ALA A 41 14.69 30.39 12.81
N ARG A 42 14.78 29.28 13.55
CA ARG A 42 13.89 28.13 13.38
C ARG A 42 12.70 28.30 14.32
N LEU A 43 11.51 28.53 13.75
CA LEU A 43 10.29 28.58 14.54
C LEU A 43 9.66 27.18 14.60
N GLN A 44 9.54 26.64 15.81
CA GLN A 44 8.74 25.44 16.07
C GLN A 44 7.41 25.87 16.68
N LEU A 45 6.35 25.85 15.87
CA LEU A 45 5.00 26.15 16.35
C LEU A 45 4.40 24.87 16.95
N ARG A 46 4.08 24.87 18.23
CA ARG A 46 3.32 23.82 18.88
C ARG A 46 1.93 24.35 19.20
N VAL A 47 0.93 23.86 18.48
CA VAL A 47 -0.47 24.18 18.77
C VAL A 47 -1.01 23.08 19.68
N THR A 48 -1.40 23.44 20.92
CA THR A 48 -2.14 22.55 21.83
C THR A 48 -3.58 23.05 21.88
N VAL A 49 -4.51 22.18 21.52
CA VAL A 49 -5.93 22.40 21.76
C VAL A 49 -6.24 21.82 23.14
N ASP A 50 -6.83 22.62 24.04
CA ASP A 50 -7.24 22.21 25.39
C ASP A 50 -6.14 21.87 26.42
N GLY A 51 -4.97 22.48 26.33
CA GLY A 51 -4.06 22.68 27.47
C GLY A 51 -3.33 21.49 28.05
N ALA A 52 -3.57 20.26 27.59
CA ALA A 52 -2.79 19.09 27.98
C ALA A 52 -1.96 18.59 26.80
N PRO A 53 -0.64 18.33 26.97
CA PRO A 53 0.07 17.49 26.02
C PRO A 53 -0.66 16.15 26.03
N ALA A 54 -1.24 15.75 24.91
CA ALA A 54 -1.84 14.43 24.79
C ALA A 54 -0.71 13.42 25.08
N HIS A 55 -0.82 12.76 26.23
CA HIS A 55 0.02 11.60 26.56
C HIS A 55 -0.27 10.57 25.49
N ASP A 56 0.70 10.29 24.63
CA ASP A 56 0.56 9.29 23.58
C ASP A 56 1.26 8.01 24.06
N PRO A 57 0.49 7.03 24.59
CA PRO A 57 1.06 5.81 25.14
C PRO A 57 1.85 5.00 24.11
N LEU A 58 1.63 5.24 22.81
CA LEU A 58 2.44 4.67 21.73
C LEU A 58 3.86 5.25 21.67
N LEU A 59 4.07 6.48 22.20
CA LEU A 59 5.36 7.14 22.12
C LEU A 59 6.29 6.79 23.28
N ASP A 60 5.74 6.33 24.40
CA ASP A 60 6.52 6.15 25.62
C ASP A 60 7.42 4.90 25.59
N GLY A 61 7.34 4.08 24.58
CA GLY A 61 8.11 2.84 24.48
C GLY A 61 8.73 2.56 23.12
N THR A 62 8.26 3.21 22.04
CA THR A 62 8.78 2.91 20.70
C THR A 62 10.24 3.35 20.55
N THR A 63 11.06 2.45 19.99
CA THR A 63 12.46 2.70 19.65
C THR A 63 12.63 3.18 18.21
N LEU A 64 11.52 3.34 17.46
CA LEU A 64 11.59 3.73 16.06
C LEU A 64 12.14 5.15 15.93
N PRO A 65 13.18 5.34 15.11
CA PRO A 65 13.81 6.64 14.90
C PRO A 65 12.86 7.62 14.19
N SER A 66 13.14 8.91 14.35
CA SER A 66 12.55 9.97 13.51
C SER A 66 13.63 10.51 12.57
N PRO A 67 13.94 9.80 11.48
CA PRO A 67 15.02 10.18 10.59
C PRO A 67 14.72 11.49 9.86
N PRO A 68 15.76 12.25 9.45
CA PRO A 68 15.59 13.40 8.58
C PRO A 68 14.89 13.03 7.29
N ARG A 69 14.15 13.98 6.72
CA ARG A 69 13.37 13.74 5.46
C ARG A 69 14.28 13.39 4.28
N GLU A 70 15.45 13.99 4.22
CA GLU A 70 16.47 13.73 3.20
C GLU A 70 16.98 12.28 3.28
N GLU A 71 17.16 11.74 4.48
CA GLU A 71 17.51 10.33 4.68
C GLU A 71 16.39 9.41 4.19
N LEU A 72 15.14 9.68 4.58
CA LEU A 72 13.98 8.91 4.11
C LEU A 72 13.87 8.93 2.59
N ALA A 73 14.08 10.10 1.96
CA ALA A 73 14.04 10.23 0.51
C ALA A 73 15.13 9.40 -0.19
N ALA A 74 16.32 9.33 0.40
CA ALA A 74 17.46 8.61 -0.16
C ALA A 74 17.37 7.08 0.00
N ARG A 75 16.54 6.55 0.92
CA ARG A 75 16.51 5.12 1.25
C ARG A 75 16.07 4.23 0.11
N SER A 76 15.14 4.67 -0.73
CA SER A 76 14.66 3.86 -1.85
C SER A 76 14.69 4.64 -3.15
N VAL A 77 15.36 4.06 -4.14
CA VAL A 77 15.51 4.62 -5.48
C VAL A 77 15.18 3.51 -6.49
N PHE A 78 14.31 3.80 -7.42
CA PHE A 78 13.94 2.90 -8.52
C PHE A 78 14.49 3.48 -9.83
N ARG A 79 15.09 2.61 -10.66
CA ARG A 79 15.69 2.97 -11.95
C ARG A 79 15.42 1.89 -13.00
N LEU A 80 15.12 2.32 -14.21
CA LEU A 80 15.03 1.48 -15.40
C LEU A 80 16.20 1.78 -16.35
N GLY A 81 16.56 0.82 -17.17
CA GLY A 81 17.69 0.91 -18.10
C GLY A 81 19.02 0.41 -17.54
N PRO A 82 20.09 0.43 -18.36
CA PRO A 82 21.37 -0.20 -18.02
C PRO A 82 21.98 0.40 -16.75
N THR A 83 22.33 -0.47 -15.80
CA THR A 83 23.13 -0.14 -14.64
C THR A 83 24.58 -0.59 -14.91
N ARG A 84 25.58 0.29 -14.74
CA ARG A 84 26.97 -0.16 -14.79
C ARG A 84 27.27 -1.06 -13.60
N ASP A 85 27.65 -2.29 -13.89
CA ASP A 85 28.24 -3.19 -12.88
C ASP A 85 29.67 -2.69 -12.61
N THR A 86 29.87 -1.96 -11.54
CA THR A 86 31.20 -1.45 -11.15
C THR A 86 31.98 -2.43 -10.29
N GLY A 87 31.53 -3.69 -10.17
CA GLY A 87 32.30 -4.75 -9.50
C GLY A 87 32.73 -4.52 -8.05
N GLU A 88 32.57 -3.31 -7.52
CA GLU A 88 32.95 -2.94 -6.16
C GLU A 88 31.68 -2.68 -5.30
N PRO A 89 31.67 -3.14 -4.05
CA PRO A 89 30.60 -2.82 -3.12
C PRO A 89 30.70 -1.33 -2.74
N GLN A 90 29.93 -0.50 -3.43
CA GLN A 90 29.86 0.91 -3.07
C GLN A 90 28.88 1.09 -1.91
N GLY A 91 29.42 1.55 -0.78
CA GLY A 91 28.62 2.10 0.32
C GLY A 91 27.71 3.22 -0.16
N ALA A 92 26.66 3.52 0.61
CA ALA A 92 25.57 4.46 0.34
C ALA A 92 26.01 5.88 -0.08
N GLY A 93 26.67 6.02 -1.22
CA GLY A 93 27.22 7.27 -1.73
C GLY A 93 27.44 7.22 -3.23
N LYS A 94 26.59 7.94 -3.96
CA LYS A 94 26.80 8.41 -5.34
C LYS A 94 27.15 7.33 -6.37
N ARG A 95 26.20 6.57 -6.85
CA ARG A 95 26.28 5.98 -8.19
C ARG A 95 26.36 7.11 -9.23
N GLN A 96 27.47 7.22 -9.95
CA GLN A 96 27.53 8.06 -11.12
C GLN A 96 26.62 7.47 -12.20
N ASP A 97 25.52 8.15 -12.45
CA ASP A 97 24.68 7.94 -13.64
C ASP A 97 25.50 8.37 -14.86
N THR A 98 26.00 7.43 -15.64
CA THR A 98 26.91 7.71 -16.77
C THR A 98 26.25 7.45 -18.13
N GLY A 99 24.94 7.22 -18.17
CA GLY A 99 24.14 7.24 -19.39
C GLY A 99 23.46 8.58 -19.53
N GLU A 100 23.63 9.30 -20.63
CA GLU A 100 22.74 10.39 -20.98
C GLU A 100 21.31 9.85 -21.02
N ARG A 101 20.50 10.21 -20.02
CA ARG A 101 19.08 9.91 -20.03
C ARG A 101 18.41 11.05 -20.78
N PRO A 102 17.84 10.82 -21.96
CA PRO A 102 17.32 11.91 -22.81
C PRO A 102 16.28 12.76 -22.10
N TRP A 103 15.57 12.19 -21.09
CA TRP A 103 14.49 12.85 -20.38
C TRP A 103 14.90 13.50 -19.05
N SER A 104 16.10 13.25 -18.52
CA SER A 104 16.52 13.78 -17.20
C SER A 104 16.73 15.29 -17.18
N ALA A 105 16.96 15.91 -18.34
CA ALA A 105 17.15 17.35 -18.52
C ALA A 105 15.96 18.06 -19.18
N GLN A 106 14.90 17.33 -19.52
CA GLN A 106 13.73 17.89 -20.18
C GLN A 106 12.69 18.40 -19.17
N PRO A 107 11.89 19.43 -19.53
CA PRO A 107 10.75 19.84 -18.74
C PRO A 107 9.76 18.68 -18.53
N THR A 108 9.13 18.64 -17.35
CA THR A 108 8.16 17.59 -17.01
C THR A 108 6.94 17.60 -17.92
N GLU A 109 6.55 18.77 -18.45
CA GLU A 109 5.49 18.92 -19.45
C GLU A 109 5.79 18.14 -20.73
N GLU A 110 7.04 18.21 -21.21
CA GLU A 110 7.49 17.52 -22.43
C GLU A 110 7.55 16.00 -22.17
N LEU A 111 8.08 15.59 -21.03
CA LEU A 111 8.12 14.19 -20.61
C LEU A 111 6.72 13.57 -20.56
N LEU A 112 5.76 14.25 -19.91
CA LEU A 112 4.38 13.79 -19.84
C LEU A 112 3.71 13.72 -21.22
N ALA A 113 3.97 14.70 -22.08
CA ALA A 113 3.43 14.72 -23.43
C ALA A 113 3.97 13.54 -24.26
N ALA A 114 5.27 13.30 -24.22
CA ALA A 114 5.91 12.20 -24.93
C ALA A 114 5.44 10.82 -24.44
N ALA A 115 5.37 10.63 -23.12
CA ALA A 115 4.86 9.39 -22.53
C ALA A 115 3.41 9.12 -22.95
N ARG A 116 2.54 10.12 -22.96
CA ARG A 116 1.14 10.01 -23.43
C ARG A 116 1.00 9.69 -24.91
N THR A 117 1.99 9.97 -25.71
CA THR A 117 2.01 9.61 -27.14
C THR A 117 2.69 8.27 -27.42
N GLY A 118 3.10 7.52 -26.37
CA GLY A 118 3.66 6.19 -26.47
C GLY A 118 5.16 6.15 -26.74
N ASP A 119 5.91 7.21 -26.42
CA ASP A 119 7.37 7.15 -26.37
C ASP A 119 7.79 6.27 -25.19
N LEU A 120 8.33 5.10 -25.50
CA LEU A 120 8.68 4.08 -24.52
C LEU A 120 9.75 4.53 -23.51
N ALA A 121 10.73 5.31 -23.96
CA ALA A 121 11.77 5.84 -23.07
C ALA A 121 11.21 6.94 -22.15
N ALA A 122 10.28 7.74 -22.64
CA ALA A 122 9.56 8.71 -21.84
C ALA A 122 8.64 8.06 -20.81
N GLU A 123 7.94 6.98 -21.17
CA GLU A 123 7.11 6.23 -20.22
C GLU A 123 7.96 5.67 -19.07
N ASP A 124 9.10 5.06 -19.36
CA ASP A 124 10.00 4.50 -18.33
C ASP A 124 10.59 5.61 -17.43
N ALA A 125 11.02 6.73 -18.03
CA ALA A 125 11.51 7.88 -17.28
C ALA A 125 10.41 8.52 -16.41
N LEU A 126 9.17 8.56 -16.90
CA LEU A 126 8.03 9.05 -16.14
C LEU A 126 7.73 8.16 -14.94
N VAL A 127 7.77 6.85 -15.08
CA VAL A 127 7.57 5.90 -13.97
C VAL A 127 8.62 6.12 -12.86
N GLU A 128 9.89 6.29 -13.22
CA GLU A 128 10.95 6.61 -12.25
C GLU A 128 10.70 7.92 -11.52
N LEU A 129 10.35 8.97 -12.27
CA LEU A 129 10.09 10.31 -11.72
C LEU A 129 8.86 10.29 -10.80
N VAL A 130 7.78 9.63 -11.22
CA VAL A 130 6.55 9.49 -10.43
C VAL A 130 6.83 8.70 -9.15
N TYR A 131 7.63 7.63 -9.21
CA TYR A 131 8.04 6.89 -8.01
C TYR A 131 8.73 7.80 -6.98
N ALA A 132 9.72 8.57 -7.43
CA ALA A 132 10.47 9.47 -6.56
C ALA A 132 9.59 10.61 -6.01
N ALA A 133 8.81 11.26 -6.87
CA ALA A 133 7.90 12.36 -6.49
C ALA A 133 6.80 11.90 -5.53
N SER A 134 6.26 10.72 -5.75
CA SER A 134 5.26 10.09 -4.88
C SER A 134 5.79 9.88 -3.46
N ARG A 135 6.96 9.29 -3.33
CA ARG A 135 7.62 9.14 -2.02
C ARG A 135 7.88 10.48 -1.36
N HIS A 136 8.33 11.48 -2.14
CA HIS A 136 8.54 12.84 -1.62
C HIS A 136 7.23 13.44 -1.07
N THR A 137 6.12 13.27 -1.78
CA THR A 137 4.79 13.73 -1.34
C THR A 137 4.38 13.08 -0.02
N VAL A 138 4.54 11.77 0.11
CA VAL A 138 4.24 11.04 1.35
C VAL A 138 5.11 11.53 2.51
N ILE A 139 6.43 11.65 2.30
CA ILE A 139 7.37 12.15 3.32
C ILE A 139 7.02 13.57 3.75
N SER A 140 6.70 14.45 2.79
CA SER A 140 6.41 15.87 3.05
C SER A 140 5.10 16.08 3.79
N SER A 141 4.09 15.24 3.53
CA SER A 141 2.75 15.35 4.13
C SER A 141 2.56 14.52 5.41
N THR A 142 3.55 13.70 5.77
CA THR A 142 3.50 12.91 7.02
C THR A 142 4.24 13.66 8.13
N GLY A 143 3.60 13.74 9.29
CA GLY A 143 4.17 14.30 10.51
C GLY A 143 3.78 13.47 11.72
N MET A 144 3.23 14.11 12.76
CA MET A 144 2.59 13.40 13.87
C MET A 144 1.34 12.62 13.41
N LEU A 145 0.70 13.08 12.33
CA LEU A 145 -0.47 12.48 11.71
C LEU A 145 -0.10 12.01 10.30
N PRO A 146 -0.80 11.01 9.75
CA PRO A 146 -0.62 10.59 8.37
C PRO A 146 -1.14 11.66 7.40
N PRO A 147 -0.85 11.57 6.10
CA PRO A 147 -1.53 12.40 5.12
C PRO A 147 -3.03 12.13 5.13
N ASN A 148 -3.84 13.19 5.05
CA ASN A 148 -5.23 13.06 4.63
C ASN A 148 -5.29 12.96 3.09
N LEU A 149 -6.49 12.94 2.51
CA LEU A 149 -6.64 12.78 1.05
C LEU A 149 -5.82 13.78 0.23
N THR A 150 -5.79 15.04 0.64
CA THR A 150 -5.13 16.12 -0.08
C THR A 150 -3.74 16.47 0.46
N GLY A 151 -3.26 15.74 1.47
CA GLY A 151 -2.01 16.05 2.16
C GLY A 151 -2.04 17.46 2.76
N LEU A 152 -1.02 18.26 2.44
CA LEU A 152 -0.91 19.65 2.90
C LEU A 152 -1.44 20.67 1.88
N TRP A 153 -1.90 20.24 0.72
CA TRP A 153 -2.15 21.09 -0.46
C TRP A 153 -3.64 21.28 -0.75
N GLN A 154 -4.43 21.55 0.27
CA GLN A 154 -5.88 21.72 0.10
C GLN A 154 -6.24 23.00 -0.68
N GLY A 155 -5.56 24.11 -0.41
CA GLY A 155 -5.71 25.37 -1.14
C GLY A 155 -7.06 26.08 -0.96
N THR A 156 -7.94 25.59 -0.08
CA THR A 156 -9.30 26.09 0.15
C THR A 156 -9.76 25.85 1.57
N TRP A 157 -10.71 26.66 2.05
CA TRP A 157 -11.40 26.44 3.33
C TRP A 157 -12.49 25.38 3.25
N THR A 158 -12.90 24.98 2.04
CA THR A 158 -13.87 23.92 1.77
C THR A 158 -13.21 22.82 0.93
N PRO A 159 -12.28 22.05 1.53
CA PRO A 159 -11.56 21.02 0.80
C PRO A 159 -12.48 19.88 0.40
N ALA A 160 -12.09 19.14 -0.63
CA ALA A 160 -12.74 17.91 -1.01
C ALA A 160 -12.82 16.98 0.21
N TRP A 161 -13.97 16.32 0.38
CA TRP A 161 -14.27 15.43 1.52
C TRP A 161 -14.03 16.06 2.88
N SER A 162 -14.18 17.39 3.01
CA SER A 162 -13.98 18.15 4.24
C SER A 162 -12.56 18.05 4.84
N GLY A 163 -11.58 17.60 4.08
CA GLY A 163 -10.20 17.40 4.53
C GLY A 163 -10.06 16.32 5.59
N ASP A 164 -10.97 15.37 5.66
CA ASP A 164 -10.95 14.28 6.64
C ASP A 164 -9.92 13.18 6.32
N TYR A 165 -9.80 12.22 7.23
CA TYR A 165 -9.02 11.00 7.06
C TYR A 165 -9.96 9.88 6.64
N THR A 166 -10.06 9.62 5.35
CA THR A 166 -10.91 8.56 4.80
C THR A 166 -10.24 7.21 4.98
N LEU A 167 -10.70 6.43 5.99
CA LEU A 167 -10.08 5.16 6.38
C LEU A 167 -10.53 3.98 5.52
N ASN A 168 -11.64 4.08 4.81
CA ASN A 168 -12.17 3.00 3.97
C ASN A 168 -11.40 2.79 2.64
N GLY A 169 -10.13 3.17 2.63
CA GLY A 169 -9.16 2.88 1.59
C GLY A 169 -8.13 3.99 1.39
N ASN A 170 -8.54 5.24 1.24
CA ASN A 170 -7.65 6.34 0.86
C ASN A 170 -6.44 6.51 1.79
N VAL A 171 -6.63 6.48 3.11
CA VAL A 171 -5.52 6.56 4.07
C VAL A 171 -4.86 5.21 4.27
N THR A 172 -5.65 4.16 4.50
CA THR A 172 -5.14 2.84 4.91
C THR A 172 -4.49 2.06 3.77
N LEU A 173 -5.07 2.06 2.58
CA LEU A 173 -4.60 1.33 1.40
C LEU A 173 -4.01 2.25 0.33
N GLY A 174 -4.16 3.58 0.49
CA GLY A 174 -3.61 4.61 -0.40
C GLY A 174 -2.43 5.33 0.24
N ALA A 175 -2.65 6.44 0.92
CA ALA A 175 -1.61 7.37 1.37
C ALA A 175 -0.49 6.73 2.21
N THR A 176 -0.80 5.70 3.01
CA THR A 176 0.18 4.99 3.82
C THR A 176 0.70 3.69 3.17
N ALA A 177 0.19 3.27 2.01
CA ALA A 177 0.45 1.95 1.43
C ALA A 177 1.94 1.64 1.22
N SER A 178 2.70 2.57 0.67
CA SER A 178 4.12 2.38 0.37
C SER A 178 5.08 2.67 1.52
N MET A 179 4.60 3.17 2.67
CA MET A 179 5.50 3.61 3.75
C MET A 179 6.45 2.50 4.19
N ILE A 180 5.95 1.28 4.37
CA ILE A 180 6.79 0.15 4.76
C ILE A 180 7.59 -0.35 3.55
N SER A 181 6.92 -0.70 2.46
CA SER A 181 7.55 -1.36 1.31
C SER A 181 8.69 -0.55 0.69
N THR A 182 8.64 0.78 0.79
CA THR A 182 9.69 1.68 0.27
C THR A 182 10.64 2.23 1.35
N GLY A 183 10.81 1.53 2.46
CA GLY A 183 11.86 1.78 3.45
C GLY A 183 11.58 2.91 4.44
N MET A 184 10.31 3.25 4.67
CA MET A 184 9.91 4.34 5.57
C MET A 184 8.90 3.86 6.65
N PRO A 185 9.12 2.71 7.32
CA PRO A 185 8.14 2.15 8.25
C PRO A 185 7.85 3.10 9.42
N GLU A 186 8.79 3.95 9.82
CA GLU A 186 8.64 4.91 10.90
C GLU A 186 7.47 5.88 10.65
N LEU A 187 7.20 6.21 9.40
CA LEU A 187 6.09 7.09 9.03
C LEU A 187 4.71 6.45 9.33
N ARG A 188 4.63 5.12 9.34
CA ARG A 188 3.39 4.40 9.66
C ARG A 188 2.90 4.64 11.09
N LEU A 189 3.80 4.99 12.03
CA LEU A 189 3.42 5.38 13.40
C LEU A 189 2.40 6.53 13.41
N SER A 190 2.43 7.42 12.43
CA SER A 190 1.49 8.53 12.32
C SER A 190 0.03 8.07 12.25
N LEU A 191 -0.24 6.96 11.55
CA LEU A 191 -1.57 6.34 11.49
C LEU A 191 -1.98 5.76 12.85
N LEU A 192 -1.09 5.03 13.52
CA LEU A 192 -1.40 4.44 14.82
C LEU A 192 -1.63 5.54 15.88
N ARG A 193 -0.88 6.64 15.81
CA ARG A 193 -1.09 7.83 16.66
C ARG A 193 -2.46 8.47 16.42
N LEU A 194 -2.86 8.61 15.16
CA LEU A 194 -4.18 9.12 14.81
C LEU A 194 -5.27 8.27 15.44
N VAL A 195 -5.16 6.95 15.32
CA VAL A 195 -6.14 6.00 15.87
C VAL A 195 -6.12 6.02 17.40
N SER A 196 -4.94 5.98 18.03
CA SER A 196 -4.79 5.98 19.50
C SER A 196 -5.51 7.16 20.16
N ARG A 197 -5.42 8.35 19.56
CA ARG A 197 -6.09 9.57 20.08
C ARG A 197 -7.60 9.50 20.12
N HIS A 198 -8.20 8.69 19.24
CA HIS A 198 -9.64 8.63 19.06
C HIS A 198 -10.29 7.36 19.63
N LEU A 199 -9.53 6.47 20.31
CA LEU A 199 -10.08 5.25 20.91
C LEU A 199 -11.33 5.46 21.76
N PRO A 200 -11.44 6.51 22.63
CA PRO A 200 -12.66 6.75 23.38
C PRO A 200 -13.89 6.98 22.49
N ALA A 201 -13.73 7.73 21.39
CA ALA A 201 -14.81 7.95 20.42
C ALA A 201 -15.16 6.68 19.66
N PHE A 202 -14.17 5.86 19.34
CA PHE A 202 -14.40 4.59 18.64
C PHE A 202 -15.14 3.56 19.49
N ARG A 203 -14.89 3.53 20.81
CA ARG A 203 -15.67 2.72 21.75
C ARG A 203 -17.13 3.19 21.81
N GLU A 204 -17.34 4.50 21.80
CA GLU A 204 -18.68 5.06 21.78
C GLU A 204 -19.41 4.77 20.45
N ASN A 205 -18.70 4.77 19.31
CA ASN A 205 -19.26 4.36 18.03
C ASN A 205 -19.74 2.90 18.06
N ALA A 206 -18.90 1.97 18.54
CA ALA A 206 -19.25 0.55 18.67
C ALA A 206 -20.52 0.36 19.52
N ARG A 207 -20.55 1.01 20.68
CA ARG A 207 -21.68 0.94 21.61
C ARG A 207 -22.97 1.50 21.02
N ARG A 208 -22.90 2.65 20.31
CA ARG A 208 -24.11 3.32 19.79
C ARG A 208 -24.66 2.67 18.52
N ILE A 209 -23.79 2.14 17.65
CA ILE A 209 -24.20 1.65 16.33
C ILE A 209 -24.53 0.17 16.36
N PHE A 210 -23.70 -0.65 17.03
CA PHE A 210 -23.87 -2.10 17.09
C PHE A 210 -24.24 -2.62 18.49
N GLY A 211 -24.31 -1.75 19.51
CA GLY A 211 -24.44 -2.22 20.89
C GLY A 211 -23.23 -3.01 21.37
N ALA A 212 -22.11 -2.88 20.70
CA ALA A 212 -20.91 -3.67 20.90
C ALA A 212 -19.96 -3.05 21.93
N GLU A 213 -19.24 -3.91 22.64
CA GLU A 213 -17.99 -3.53 23.28
C GLU A 213 -16.86 -3.43 22.24
N GLY A 214 -15.75 -2.80 22.61
CA GLY A 214 -14.62 -2.63 21.71
C GLY A 214 -14.68 -1.38 20.86
N VAL A 215 -14.10 -1.37 19.67
CA VAL A 215 -13.91 -0.17 18.85
C VAL A 215 -14.50 -0.34 17.45
N LEU A 216 -15.23 0.69 17.00
CA LEU A 216 -15.68 0.84 15.62
C LEU A 216 -15.08 2.13 15.04
N LEU A 217 -14.12 1.97 14.13
CA LEU A 217 -13.50 3.09 13.43
C LEU A 217 -14.43 3.58 12.31
N PRO A 218 -14.65 4.90 12.19
CA PRO A 218 -15.47 5.43 11.11
C PRO A 218 -14.76 5.35 9.77
N ALA A 219 -15.50 5.17 8.68
CA ALA A 219 -14.95 5.24 7.32
C ALA A 219 -14.34 6.62 7.03
N ARG A 220 -14.94 7.68 7.59
CA ARG A 220 -14.48 9.07 7.49
C ARG A 220 -14.19 9.62 8.88
N LEU A 221 -12.91 9.76 9.19
CA LEU A 221 -12.45 10.22 10.49
C LEU A 221 -12.19 11.73 10.48
N SER A 222 -12.93 12.44 11.30
CA SER A 222 -12.74 13.87 11.56
C SER A 222 -11.97 14.11 12.87
N THR A 223 -11.92 15.36 13.30
CA THR A 223 -11.22 15.77 14.53
C THR A 223 -11.79 15.19 15.83
N HIS A 224 -13.03 14.72 15.85
CA HIS A 224 -13.68 14.19 17.06
C HIS A 224 -13.77 12.65 17.11
N GLY A 225 -13.43 11.93 16.05
CA GLY A 225 -13.43 10.47 16.02
C GLY A 225 -14.80 9.78 15.96
N HIS A 226 -15.90 10.53 16.11
CA HIS A 226 -17.23 9.93 16.05
C HIS A 226 -17.63 9.59 14.61
N ALA A 227 -18.27 8.42 14.44
CA ALA A 227 -18.90 8.05 13.20
C ALA A 227 -20.11 8.96 12.93
N SER A 228 -20.21 9.44 11.70
CA SER A 228 -21.30 10.30 11.28
C SER A 228 -22.11 9.64 10.17
N HIS A 229 -23.44 9.82 10.21
CA HIS A 229 -24.28 9.49 9.06
C HIS A 229 -23.92 10.41 7.90
N PHE A 230 -23.60 9.85 6.75
CA PHE A 230 -23.27 10.64 5.58
C PHE A 230 -24.47 10.75 4.65
N SER A 231 -24.96 9.63 4.12
CA SER A 231 -26.20 9.57 3.35
C SER A 231 -26.67 8.11 3.20
N VAL A 232 -27.86 7.93 2.66
CA VAL A 232 -28.39 6.59 2.34
C VAL A 232 -27.53 5.89 1.28
N GLY A 233 -26.95 6.65 0.34
CA GLY A 233 -26.03 6.13 -0.67
C GLY A 233 -24.62 5.82 -0.16
N PHE A 234 -24.26 6.33 1.02
CA PHE A 234 -22.97 6.11 1.67
C PHE A 234 -23.18 5.77 3.16
N PRO A 235 -23.61 4.55 3.48
CA PRO A 235 -23.95 4.11 4.84
C PRO A 235 -22.69 3.76 5.64
N HIS A 236 -21.74 4.67 5.72
CA HIS A 236 -20.42 4.49 6.33
C HIS A 236 -20.46 4.08 7.81
N LEU A 237 -21.59 4.31 8.50
CA LEU A 237 -21.79 3.88 9.88
C LEU A 237 -21.67 2.36 10.07
N PHE A 238 -21.97 1.59 9.02
CA PHE A 238 -22.05 0.13 9.08
C PHE A 238 -20.82 -0.56 8.49
N TRP A 239 -19.76 0.17 8.19
CA TRP A 239 -18.51 -0.40 7.73
C TRP A 239 -17.68 -0.95 8.89
N LEU A 240 -17.41 -2.24 8.88
CA LEU A 240 -16.66 -2.95 9.93
C LEU A 240 -15.16 -3.00 9.67
N GLY A 241 -14.70 -2.77 8.45
CA GLY A 241 -13.30 -2.95 8.04
C GLY A 241 -12.28 -2.02 8.70
N GLY A 242 -12.70 -0.92 9.33
CA GLY A 242 -11.78 0.11 9.84
C GLY A 242 -10.81 -0.39 10.91
N GLY A 243 -11.33 -1.05 11.93
CA GLY A 243 -10.52 -1.65 13.01
C GLY A 243 -9.60 -2.75 12.48
N PRO A 244 -10.12 -3.77 11.77
CA PRO A 244 -9.33 -4.81 11.13
C PRO A 244 -8.20 -4.29 10.24
N TRP A 245 -8.46 -3.35 9.34
CA TRP A 245 -7.44 -2.83 8.43
C TRP A 245 -6.34 -2.06 9.15
N VAL A 246 -6.68 -1.28 10.18
CA VAL A 246 -5.66 -0.60 11.00
C VAL A 246 -4.87 -1.59 11.85
N LEU A 247 -5.50 -2.62 12.37
CA LEU A 247 -4.80 -3.70 13.10
C LEU A 247 -3.77 -4.40 12.19
N ARG A 248 -4.13 -4.72 10.95
CA ARG A 248 -3.20 -5.25 9.94
C ARG A 248 -2.03 -4.29 9.70
N GLN A 249 -2.30 -3.01 9.54
CA GLN A 249 -1.27 -2.00 9.32
C GLN A 249 -0.30 -1.86 10.50
N GLY A 250 -0.81 -2.03 11.72
CA GLY A 250 0.01 -2.07 12.93
C GLY A 250 0.87 -3.34 13.00
N TRP A 251 0.29 -4.48 12.65
CA TRP A 251 1.02 -5.74 12.52
C TRP A 251 2.14 -5.66 11.49
N ASP A 252 1.85 -5.11 10.30
CA ASP A 252 2.83 -4.96 9.25
C ASP A 252 4.00 -4.05 9.69
N LEU A 253 3.71 -2.99 10.46
CA LEU A 253 4.74 -2.16 11.06
C LEU A 253 5.61 -2.96 12.05
N PHE A 254 4.99 -3.70 12.96
CA PHE A 254 5.71 -4.57 13.89
C PHE A 254 6.51 -5.62 13.12
N SER A 255 5.91 -6.28 12.15
CA SER A 255 6.57 -7.29 11.33
C SER A 255 7.81 -6.76 10.62
N ALA A 256 7.71 -5.56 10.03
CA ALA A 256 8.83 -4.95 9.31
C ALA A 256 9.94 -4.43 10.22
N THR A 257 9.64 -4.05 11.45
CA THR A 257 10.61 -3.40 12.35
C THR A 257 11.11 -4.30 13.48
N GLY A 258 10.28 -5.23 13.93
CA GLY A 258 10.53 -6.03 15.14
C GLY A 258 10.46 -5.22 16.44
N ASP A 259 9.91 -3.99 16.41
CA ASP A 259 9.80 -3.14 17.60
C ASP A 259 8.76 -3.70 18.57
N THR A 260 9.21 -4.48 19.54
CA THR A 260 8.36 -5.11 20.55
C THR A 260 7.62 -4.11 21.45
N ALA A 261 8.06 -2.86 21.52
CA ALA A 261 7.36 -1.82 22.27
C ALA A 261 5.95 -1.51 21.69
N LEU A 262 5.69 -1.87 20.44
CA LEU A 262 4.36 -1.77 19.83
C LEU A 262 3.38 -2.85 20.33
N LEU A 263 3.86 -4.00 20.78
CA LEU A 263 3.03 -5.15 21.10
C LEU A 263 1.96 -4.90 22.18
N PRO A 264 2.23 -4.22 23.30
CA PRO A 264 1.19 -3.98 24.31
C PRO A 264 0.01 -3.19 23.77
N TRP A 265 0.28 -2.16 22.97
CA TRP A 265 -0.78 -1.36 22.35
C TRP A 265 -1.53 -2.19 21.29
N LEU A 266 -0.81 -2.91 20.43
CA LEU A 266 -1.40 -3.75 19.40
C LEU A 266 -2.29 -4.84 20.00
N TRP A 267 -1.87 -5.43 21.13
CA TRP A 267 -2.66 -6.43 21.83
C TRP A 267 -3.97 -5.87 22.39
N SER A 268 -3.89 -4.74 23.10
CA SER A 268 -5.09 -4.05 23.59
C SER A 268 -6.04 -3.67 22.46
N PHE A 269 -5.50 -3.12 21.36
CA PHE A 269 -6.29 -2.73 20.20
C PHE A 269 -6.91 -3.95 19.49
N ALA A 270 -6.16 -5.04 19.34
CA ALA A 270 -6.64 -6.29 18.73
C ALA A 270 -7.84 -6.86 19.49
N GLN A 271 -7.76 -6.90 20.82
CA GLN A 271 -8.87 -7.37 21.66
C GLN A 271 -10.12 -6.50 21.47
N GLU A 272 -9.97 -5.19 21.40
CA GLU A 272 -11.10 -4.28 21.20
C GLU A 272 -11.69 -4.36 19.78
N VAL A 273 -10.85 -4.55 18.76
CA VAL A 273 -11.31 -4.80 17.38
C VAL A 273 -12.11 -6.10 17.32
N MET A 274 -11.60 -7.18 17.90
CA MET A 274 -12.27 -8.48 17.85
C MET A 274 -13.59 -8.49 18.61
N ARG A 275 -13.68 -7.84 19.78
CA ARG A 275 -14.96 -7.72 20.52
C ARG A 275 -16.05 -7.05 19.68
N CYS A 276 -15.70 -6.00 18.94
CA CYS A 276 -16.64 -5.34 18.03
C CYS A 276 -17.07 -6.30 16.90
N CYS A 277 -16.12 -7.01 16.30
CA CYS A 277 -16.41 -7.98 15.23
C CYS A 277 -17.30 -9.14 15.71
N GLU A 278 -17.01 -9.71 16.88
CA GLU A 278 -17.79 -10.81 17.49
C GLU A 278 -19.25 -10.40 17.76
N THR A 279 -19.46 -9.14 18.16
CA THR A 279 -20.83 -8.62 18.41
C THR A 279 -21.59 -8.31 17.12
N ALA A 280 -20.86 -7.94 16.04
CA ALA A 280 -21.48 -7.52 14.77
C ALA A 280 -21.97 -8.70 13.92
N VAL A 281 -21.66 -9.95 14.28
CA VAL A 281 -22.11 -11.15 13.56
C VAL A 281 -23.41 -11.71 14.15
N HIS A 282 -24.22 -12.30 13.29
CA HIS A 282 -25.46 -12.98 13.64
C HIS A 282 -25.37 -14.46 13.26
N HIS A 283 -25.43 -15.35 14.24
CA HIS A 283 -25.36 -16.78 14.00
C HIS A 283 -26.73 -17.32 13.53
N HIS A 284 -26.74 -17.96 12.36
CA HIS A 284 -27.88 -18.67 11.83
C HIS A 284 -27.42 -19.96 11.17
N ASP A 285 -28.00 -21.09 11.58
CA ASP A 285 -27.66 -22.44 11.10
C ASP A 285 -26.14 -22.76 11.11
N GLY A 286 -25.44 -22.27 12.13
CA GLY A 286 -24.01 -22.49 12.32
C GLY A 286 -23.09 -21.55 11.51
N VAL A 287 -23.66 -20.64 10.74
CA VAL A 287 -22.94 -19.60 9.97
C VAL A 287 -23.03 -18.26 10.68
N ALA A 288 -21.93 -17.55 10.77
CA ALA A 288 -21.84 -16.20 11.32
C ALA A 288 -22.03 -15.15 10.20
N HIS A 289 -23.26 -14.70 10.02
CA HIS A 289 -23.63 -13.71 9.01
C HIS A 289 -23.36 -12.28 9.48
N LEU A 290 -22.97 -11.42 8.55
CA LEU A 290 -22.78 -9.98 8.74
C LEU A 290 -24.01 -9.23 8.24
N VAL A 291 -24.77 -8.66 9.18
CA VAL A 291 -26.04 -7.93 8.88
C VAL A 291 -26.21 -6.77 9.85
N PRO A 292 -26.19 -5.50 9.39
CA PRO A 292 -25.87 -5.06 8.04
C PRO A 292 -24.38 -5.22 7.72
N SER A 293 -24.06 -5.37 6.43
CA SER A 293 -22.71 -5.40 5.89
C SER A 293 -22.58 -4.41 4.73
N TYR A 294 -21.38 -3.86 4.54
CA TYR A 294 -21.14 -2.82 3.54
C TYR A 294 -19.79 -3.00 2.86
N SER A 295 -19.79 -3.22 1.56
CA SER A 295 -18.57 -3.14 0.74
C SER A 295 -18.38 -1.71 0.25
N PRO A 296 -17.53 -0.89 0.90
CA PRO A 296 -17.37 0.50 0.48
C PRO A 296 -16.81 0.61 -0.95
N GLU A 297 -17.33 1.45 -1.81
CA GLU A 297 -18.57 2.23 -1.66
C GLU A 297 -19.61 1.73 -2.66
N ASN A 298 -19.56 0.41 -2.96
CA ASN A 298 -20.34 -0.22 -4.00
C ASN A 298 -21.78 -0.57 -3.56
N THR A 299 -22.67 -0.63 -4.54
CA THR A 299 -24.07 -0.99 -4.36
C THR A 299 -24.37 -2.25 -5.17
N PRO A 300 -24.99 -3.30 -4.57
CA PRO A 300 -25.40 -4.46 -5.35
C PRO A 300 -26.29 -4.05 -6.51
N ARG A 301 -26.11 -4.66 -7.67
CA ARG A 301 -26.86 -4.33 -8.86
C ARG A 301 -28.36 -4.45 -8.64
N GLY A 302 -29.09 -3.36 -8.88
CA GLY A 302 -30.52 -3.28 -8.69
C GLY A 302 -30.99 -3.07 -7.26
N ALA A 303 -30.08 -2.97 -6.27
CA ALA A 303 -30.43 -2.62 -4.91
C ALA A 303 -30.72 -1.12 -4.75
N ALA A 304 -31.60 -0.79 -3.80
CA ALA A 304 -31.99 0.59 -3.53
C ALA A 304 -30.94 1.37 -2.71
N ASN A 305 -30.03 0.65 -2.03
CA ASN A 305 -28.96 1.22 -1.22
C ASN A 305 -27.79 0.20 -1.11
N PRO A 306 -26.60 0.65 -0.66
CA PRO A 306 -25.41 -0.20 -0.57
C PRO A 306 -25.40 -1.23 0.57
N LEU A 307 -26.32 -1.16 1.52
CA LEU A 307 -26.34 -2.13 2.63
C LEU A 307 -26.74 -3.52 2.11
N ALA A 308 -26.00 -4.50 2.56
CA ALA A 308 -26.11 -5.87 2.10
C ALA A 308 -25.97 -6.85 3.28
N VAL A 309 -25.87 -8.11 2.95
CA VAL A 309 -25.51 -9.21 3.83
C VAL A 309 -24.21 -9.81 3.31
N ASP A 310 -23.26 -10.07 4.21
CA ASP A 310 -22.04 -10.82 3.92
C ASP A 310 -21.19 -10.20 2.79
N ALA A 311 -20.84 -8.93 2.93
CA ALA A 311 -19.85 -8.34 2.05
C ALA A 311 -18.50 -9.07 2.20
N THR A 312 -17.93 -9.50 1.09
CA THR A 312 -16.65 -10.23 1.05
C THR A 312 -15.52 -9.42 1.68
N SER A 313 -15.56 -8.08 1.57
CA SER A 313 -14.60 -7.19 2.22
C SER A 313 -14.65 -7.25 3.75
N ASP A 314 -15.85 -7.29 4.35
CA ASP A 314 -16.01 -7.40 5.80
C ASP A 314 -15.61 -8.79 6.28
N ILE A 315 -16.02 -9.85 5.56
CA ILE A 315 -15.61 -11.23 5.84
C ILE A 315 -14.07 -11.32 5.85
N ALA A 316 -13.42 -10.83 4.79
CA ALA A 316 -11.97 -10.87 4.66
C ALA A 316 -11.27 -10.09 5.78
N ALA A 317 -11.79 -8.91 6.12
CA ALA A 317 -11.24 -8.05 7.15
C ALA A 317 -11.31 -8.71 8.54
N ILE A 318 -12.44 -9.32 8.89
CA ILE A 318 -12.60 -10.01 10.18
C ILE A 318 -11.73 -11.27 10.26
N ARG A 319 -11.66 -12.07 9.19
CA ARG A 319 -10.77 -13.23 9.11
C ARG A 319 -9.32 -12.85 9.32
N ASP A 320 -8.88 -11.79 8.65
CA ASP A 320 -7.52 -11.26 8.76
C ASP A 320 -7.23 -10.73 10.17
N ALA A 321 -8.16 -9.96 10.75
CA ALA A 321 -8.03 -9.46 12.12
C ALA A 321 -7.88 -10.60 13.14
N ALA A 322 -8.64 -11.68 13.02
CA ALA A 322 -8.56 -12.84 13.90
C ALA A 322 -7.19 -13.54 13.80
N VAL A 323 -6.64 -13.67 12.58
CA VAL A 323 -5.27 -14.20 12.36
C VAL A 323 -4.23 -13.31 13.03
N VAL A 324 -4.31 -12.00 12.79
CA VAL A 324 -3.37 -11.03 13.35
C VAL A 324 -3.45 -10.98 14.87
N ALA A 325 -4.67 -10.90 15.43
CA ALA A 325 -4.90 -10.89 16.86
C ALA A 325 -4.34 -12.15 17.54
N THR A 326 -4.58 -13.33 16.96
CA THR A 326 -4.01 -14.60 17.47
C THR A 326 -2.48 -14.58 17.45
N ARG A 327 -1.85 -14.06 16.40
CA ARG A 327 -0.38 -13.93 16.32
C ARG A 327 0.17 -12.98 17.38
N ILE A 328 -0.49 -11.85 17.58
CA ILE A 328 -0.09 -10.88 18.62
C ILE A 328 -0.24 -11.51 20.00
N GLY A 329 -1.36 -12.20 20.27
CA GLY A 329 -1.60 -12.90 21.54
C GLY A 329 -0.49 -13.90 21.87
N ARG A 330 -0.06 -14.71 20.90
CA ARG A 330 1.07 -15.63 21.08
C ARG A 330 2.37 -14.92 21.46
N LEU A 331 2.65 -13.80 20.85
CA LEU A 331 3.83 -12.99 21.18
C LEU A 331 3.73 -12.37 22.57
N MET A 332 2.52 -12.07 23.04
CA MET A 332 2.25 -11.56 24.38
C MET A 332 2.15 -12.68 25.45
N GLY A 333 2.16 -13.95 25.03
CA GLY A 333 1.95 -15.09 25.92
C GLY A 333 0.50 -15.27 26.40
N ASP A 334 -0.47 -14.71 25.67
CA ASP A 334 -1.90 -14.79 25.96
C ASP A 334 -2.66 -15.36 24.76
N GLU A 335 -2.98 -16.63 24.82
CA GLU A 335 -3.77 -17.35 23.81
C GLU A 335 -5.22 -17.63 24.27
N SER A 336 -5.70 -16.92 25.29
CA SER A 336 -7.02 -17.19 25.91
C SER A 336 -8.19 -17.05 24.92
N HIS A 337 -8.05 -16.21 23.89
CA HIS A 337 -9.06 -15.98 22.85
C HIS A 337 -8.83 -16.74 21.54
N ALA A 338 -7.71 -17.48 21.43
CA ALA A 338 -7.31 -18.07 20.15
C ALA A 338 -8.34 -19.07 19.59
N ALA A 339 -8.97 -19.87 20.45
CA ALA A 339 -10.00 -20.83 20.05
C ALA A 339 -11.30 -20.15 19.58
N ASP A 340 -11.74 -19.10 20.27
CA ASP A 340 -12.95 -18.37 19.93
C ASP A 340 -12.78 -17.65 18.58
N TRP A 341 -11.63 -17.01 18.34
CA TRP A 341 -11.34 -16.35 17.07
C TRP A 341 -11.15 -17.32 15.91
N ALA A 342 -10.60 -18.51 16.17
CA ALA A 342 -10.57 -19.58 15.17
C ALA A 342 -11.98 -20.06 14.83
N GLY A 343 -12.84 -20.28 15.82
CA GLY A 343 -14.25 -20.65 15.63
C GLY A 343 -15.04 -19.58 14.87
N LEU A 344 -14.83 -18.29 15.18
CA LEU A 344 -15.42 -17.21 14.41
C LEU A 344 -14.99 -17.27 12.94
N ARG A 345 -13.70 -17.41 12.64
CA ARG A 345 -13.20 -17.53 11.26
C ARG A 345 -13.85 -18.69 10.49
N GLU A 346 -13.96 -19.86 11.14
CA GLU A 346 -14.54 -21.06 10.53
C GLU A 346 -16.04 -20.90 10.27
N SER A 347 -16.74 -20.13 11.11
CA SER A 347 -18.18 -19.90 10.98
C SER A 347 -18.56 -18.81 9.99
N LEU A 348 -17.61 -17.94 9.55
CA LEU A 348 -17.88 -16.91 8.54
C LEU A 348 -18.20 -17.52 7.18
N PRO A 349 -19.06 -16.86 6.36
CA PRO A 349 -19.39 -17.36 5.03
C PRO A 349 -18.15 -17.56 4.14
N VAL A 350 -18.21 -18.58 3.29
CA VAL A 350 -17.17 -18.83 2.29
C VAL A 350 -17.29 -17.81 1.16
N PRO A 351 -16.21 -17.17 0.72
CA PRO A 351 -16.22 -16.30 -0.44
C PRO A 351 -16.75 -17.01 -1.67
N ARG A 352 -17.57 -16.32 -2.47
CA ARG A 352 -18.25 -16.88 -3.63
C ARG A 352 -17.59 -16.38 -4.92
N LEU A 353 -17.69 -17.19 -5.99
CA LEU A 353 -17.36 -16.76 -7.34
C LEU A 353 -18.61 -16.35 -8.11
N THR A 354 -18.46 -15.37 -9.02
CA THR A 354 -19.49 -15.02 -9.99
C THR A 354 -19.60 -16.08 -11.10
N SER A 355 -20.65 -16.04 -11.90
CA SER A 355 -20.78 -16.90 -13.09
C SER A 355 -19.65 -16.71 -14.12
N GLU A 356 -18.97 -15.58 -14.07
CA GLU A 356 -17.86 -15.21 -14.95
C GLU A 356 -16.50 -15.61 -14.36
N GLY A 357 -16.48 -16.27 -13.20
CA GLY A 357 -15.28 -16.72 -12.52
C GLY A 357 -14.50 -15.60 -11.80
N ALA A 358 -15.13 -14.45 -11.56
CA ALA A 358 -14.58 -13.39 -10.72
C ALA A 358 -14.90 -13.63 -9.24
N LEU A 359 -14.14 -13.04 -8.33
CA LEU A 359 -14.49 -13.02 -6.91
C LEU A 359 -15.74 -12.16 -6.70
N ALA A 360 -16.77 -12.74 -6.09
CA ALA A 360 -17.99 -12.02 -5.81
C ALA A 360 -17.77 -10.99 -4.68
N GLU A 361 -18.32 -9.78 -4.86
CA GLU A 361 -18.23 -8.71 -3.88
C GLU A 361 -19.11 -8.96 -2.65
N TRP A 362 -20.17 -9.77 -2.82
CA TRP A 362 -21.04 -10.24 -1.73
C TRP A 362 -21.10 -11.76 -1.73
N ALA A 363 -20.79 -12.37 -0.59
CA ALA A 363 -20.86 -13.84 -0.43
C ALA A 363 -22.32 -14.33 -0.44
N HIS A 364 -23.28 -13.51 0.00
CA HIS A 364 -24.69 -13.86 -0.04
C HIS A 364 -25.24 -13.82 -1.47
N PRO A 365 -25.85 -14.90 -1.99
CA PRO A 365 -26.25 -15.02 -3.41
C PRO A 365 -27.39 -14.07 -3.82
N GLY A 366 -28.11 -13.50 -2.87
CA GLY A 366 -29.17 -12.51 -3.12
C GLY A 366 -28.69 -11.13 -3.53
N PHE A 367 -27.36 -10.88 -3.52
CA PHE A 367 -26.77 -9.59 -3.89
C PHE A 367 -25.91 -9.76 -5.15
N PRO A 368 -26.44 -9.39 -6.35
CA PRO A 368 -25.69 -9.46 -7.60
C PRO A 368 -24.56 -8.42 -7.63
N ASP A 369 -23.41 -8.82 -8.19
CA ASP A 369 -22.25 -7.96 -8.30
C ASP A 369 -22.45 -6.78 -9.25
N GLU A 370 -21.85 -5.64 -8.92
CA GLU A 370 -21.72 -4.47 -9.77
C GLU A 370 -20.24 -4.20 -10.06
N PRO A 371 -19.68 -4.75 -11.14
CA PRO A 371 -18.27 -4.65 -11.44
C PRO A 371 -17.85 -3.25 -11.93
N HIS A 372 -18.79 -2.41 -12.40
CA HIS A 372 -18.52 -1.06 -12.85
C HIS A 372 -18.51 -0.09 -11.66
N HIS A 373 -17.49 -0.24 -10.81
CA HIS A 373 -17.30 0.61 -9.64
C HIS A 373 -15.82 0.86 -9.38
N ARG A 374 -15.52 2.04 -8.84
CA ARG A 374 -14.13 2.49 -8.60
C ARG A 374 -13.43 1.83 -7.40
N HIS A 375 -14.17 1.39 -6.38
CA HIS A 375 -13.62 0.65 -5.23
C HIS A 375 -13.53 -0.84 -5.50
N THR A 376 -12.55 -1.48 -4.86
CA THR A 376 -12.27 -2.91 -5.01
C THR A 376 -12.04 -3.59 -3.66
N SER A 377 -12.75 -3.13 -2.61
CA SER A 377 -12.53 -3.50 -1.20
C SER A 377 -12.54 -5.02 -0.96
N HIS A 378 -13.29 -5.80 -1.75
CA HIS A 378 -13.31 -7.26 -1.69
C HIS A 378 -12.01 -7.93 -2.14
N LEU A 379 -11.12 -7.19 -2.84
CA LEU A 379 -9.77 -7.66 -3.20
C LEU A 379 -8.73 -7.47 -2.07
N TYR A 380 -9.10 -6.85 -0.95
CA TYR A 380 -8.23 -6.62 0.21
C TYR A 380 -7.35 -7.82 0.59
N PRO A 381 -7.85 -9.07 0.67
CA PRO A 381 -7.04 -10.21 1.09
C PRO A 381 -5.88 -10.55 0.14
N PHE A 382 -5.93 -10.11 -1.12
CA PHE A 382 -4.86 -10.31 -2.10
C PHE A 382 -3.85 -9.16 -2.12
N GLY A 383 -4.22 -8.00 -1.60
CA GLY A 383 -3.32 -6.85 -1.40
C GLY A 383 -2.45 -6.96 -0.14
N THR A 384 -2.82 -7.84 0.79
CA THR A 384 -2.14 -8.08 2.06
C THR A 384 -1.56 -9.50 2.09
N GLU A 385 -1.12 -9.96 3.26
CA GLU A 385 -0.74 -11.37 3.47
C GLU A 385 -1.92 -12.33 3.27
N GLY A 386 -3.11 -11.85 3.61
CA GLY A 386 -4.36 -12.59 3.45
C GLY A 386 -4.58 -13.72 4.45
N ASP A 387 -5.79 -14.27 4.42
CA ASP A 387 -6.20 -15.47 5.13
C ASP A 387 -6.15 -16.69 4.19
N GLU A 388 -5.93 -17.88 4.74
CA GLU A 388 -5.82 -19.13 3.98
C GLU A 388 -7.05 -19.43 3.10
N ALA A 389 -8.26 -18.93 3.46
CA ALA A 389 -9.46 -19.08 2.65
C ALA A 389 -9.34 -18.43 1.26
N PHE A 390 -8.43 -17.46 1.11
CA PHE A 390 -8.16 -16.77 -0.15
C PHE A 390 -6.87 -17.27 -0.83
N ALA A 391 -6.13 -18.19 -0.22
CA ALA A 391 -4.85 -18.67 -0.73
C ALA A 391 -4.98 -19.71 -1.87
N ALA A 392 -6.15 -20.35 -2.01
CA ALA A 392 -6.38 -21.37 -3.04
C ALA A 392 -6.18 -20.78 -4.45
N GLU A 393 -5.64 -21.58 -5.38
CA GLU A 393 -5.37 -21.14 -6.76
C GLU A 393 -6.64 -20.65 -7.46
N GLU A 394 -7.79 -21.28 -7.19
CA GLU A 394 -9.09 -20.84 -7.72
C GLU A 394 -9.44 -19.42 -7.27
N MET A 395 -9.23 -19.08 -6.00
CA MET A 395 -9.46 -17.74 -5.46
C MET A 395 -8.49 -16.71 -6.05
N ARG A 396 -7.23 -17.09 -6.24
CA ARG A 396 -6.20 -16.25 -6.88
C ARG A 396 -6.55 -15.97 -8.35
N ALA A 397 -7.00 -16.99 -9.08
CA ALA A 397 -7.47 -16.83 -10.46
C ALA A 397 -8.72 -15.95 -10.54
N ALA A 398 -9.66 -16.12 -9.61
CA ALA A 398 -10.85 -15.28 -9.52
C ALA A 398 -10.53 -13.81 -9.20
N ALA A 399 -9.57 -13.57 -8.32
CA ALA A 399 -9.09 -12.20 -8.04
C ALA A 399 -8.48 -11.55 -9.29
N LEU A 400 -7.65 -12.27 -10.06
CA LEU A 400 -7.12 -11.75 -11.33
C LEU A 400 -8.22 -11.51 -12.36
N THR A 401 -9.27 -12.35 -12.41
CA THR A 401 -10.44 -12.11 -13.25
C THR A 401 -11.16 -10.82 -12.84
N THR A 402 -11.32 -10.60 -11.53
CA THR A 402 -11.87 -9.35 -11.00
C THR A 402 -11.03 -8.14 -11.40
N VAL A 403 -9.69 -8.22 -11.26
CA VAL A 403 -8.78 -7.13 -11.68
C VAL A 403 -8.98 -6.81 -13.16
N ARG A 404 -9.03 -7.82 -14.04
CA ARG A 404 -9.23 -7.61 -15.48
C ARG A 404 -10.57 -6.95 -15.79
N GLN A 405 -11.65 -7.39 -15.15
CA GLN A 405 -12.99 -6.79 -15.32
C GLN A 405 -13.01 -5.33 -14.88
N ARG A 406 -12.47 -5.04 -13.68
CA ARG A 406 -12.44 -3.67 -13.13
C ARG A 406 -11.57 -2.74 -14.00
N LEU A 407 -10.45 -3.20 -14.51
CA LEU A 407 -9.62 -2.42 -15.44
C LEU A 407 -10.35 -2.18 -16.76
N ALA A 408 -10.98 -3.20 -17.33
CA ALA A 408 -11.72 -3.06 -18.57
C ALA A 408 -12.86 -2.02 -18.47
N TYR A 409 -13.58 -1.99 -17.35
CA TYR A 409 -14.60 -0.94 -17.11
C TYR A 409 -13.97 0.45 -17.00
N ARG A 410 -12.86 0.58 -16.24
CA ARG A 410 -12.13 1.84 -16.11
C ARG A 410 -11.67 2.39 -17.45
N GLU A 411 -11.19 1.52 -18.33
CA GLU A 411 -10.67 1.91 -19.64
C GLU A 411 -11.75 2.11 -20.69
N SER A 412 -12.98 1.64 -20.44
CA SER A 412 -14.14 1.95 -21.27
C SER A 412 -14.64 3.38 -21.07
N ASP A 413 -14.30 3.99 -19.94
CA ASP A 413 -14.63 5.39 -19.66
C ASP A 413 -13.64 6.33 -20.35
N PRO A 414 -14.08 7.53 -20.82
CA PRO A 414 -13.16 8.54 -21.31
C PRO A 414 -12.11 8.91 -20.23
N PRO A 415 -10.86 9.19 -20.60
CA PRO A 415 -9.81 9.50 -19.63
C PRO A 415 -10.16 10.60 -18.63
N GLU A 416 -10.94 11.59 -19.05
CA GLU A 416 -11.42 12.69 -18.22
C GLU A 416 -12.49 12.31 -17.21
N SER A 417 -13.15 11.14 -17.39
CA SER A 417 -14.14 10.61 -16.46
C SER A 417 -13.64 9.42 -15.63
N MET A 418 -12.38 9.02 -15.81
CA MET A 418 -11.74 8.00 -14.97
C MET A 418 -11.63 8.51 -13.54
N GLU A 419 -12.32 7.86 -12.61
CA GLU A 419 -12.33 8.25 -11.22
C GLU A 419 -11.22 7.57 -10.41
N MET A 420 -10.81 8.24 -9.34
CA MET A 420 -10.10 7.70 -8.17
C MET A 420 -8.85 6.85 -8.49
N ALA A 421 -7.72 7.53 -8.57
CA ALA A 421 -6.39 6.91 -8.78
C ALA A 421 -6.07 5.79 -7.77
N PHE A 422 -6.48 5.95 -6.52
CA PHE A 422 -6.19 4.98 -5.47
C PHE A 422 -6.80 3.59 -5.76
N GLY A 423 -8.01 3.50 -6.33
CA GLY A 423 -8.61 2.22 -6.72
C GLY A 423 -7.81 1.49 -7.81
N LEU A 424 -7.16 2.24 -8.71
CA LEU A 424 -6.19 1.65 -9.64
C LEU A 424 -4.94 1.13 -8.91
N CYS A 425 -4.46 1.84 -7.88
CA CYS A 425 -3.33 1.36 -7.08
C CYS A 425 -3.64 0.03 -6.40
N GLU A 426 -4.85 -0.15 -5.85
CA GLU A 426 -5.27 -1.45 -5.28
C GLU A 426 -5.23 -2.56 -6.33
N LEU A 427 -5.80 -2.32 -7.52
CA LEU A 427 -5.76 -3.30 -8.62
C LEU A 427 -4.33 -3.66 -9.01
N GLY A 428 -3.44 -2.67 -9.09
CA GLY A 428 -2.03 -2.87 -9.41
C GLY A 428 -1.28 -3.70 -8.36
N VAL A 429 -1.50 -3.41 -7.07
CA VAL A 429 -0.91 -4.20 -5.97
C VAL A 429 -1.37 -5.65 -6.02
N VAL A 430 -2.67 -5.89 -6.23
CA VAL A 430 -3.22 -7.25 -6.34
C VAL A 430 -2.64 -7.98 -7.56
N ALA A 431 -2.61 -7.35 -8.73
CA ALA A 431 -2.01 -7.91 -9.94
C ALA A 431 -0.53 -8.30 -9.72
N ALA A 432 0.25 -7.39 -9.13
CA ALA A 432 1.67 -7.62 -8.83
C ALA A 432 1.88 -8.78 -7.84
N ARG A 433 1.13 -8.82 -6.75
CA ARG A 433 1.23 -9.90 -5.74
C ARG A 433 0.78 -11.25 -6.27
N LEU A 434 -0.12 -11.27 -7.23
CA LEU A 434 -0.56 -12.48 -7.92
C LEU A 434 0.32 -12.87 -9.11
N GLY A 435 1.36 -12.08 -9.43
CA GLY A 435 2.35 -12.39 -10.46
C GLY A 435 1.90 -12.07 -11.88
N ASP A 436 0.89 -11.21 -12.07
CA ASP A 436 0.48 -10.74 -13.39
C ASP A 436 1.19 -9.41 -13.71
N ALA A 437 2.37 -9.53 -14.33
CA ALA A 437 3.23 -8.40 -14.63
C ALA A 437 2.63 -7.42 -15.64
N ASP A 438 1.88 -7.93 -16.62
CA ASP A 438 1.29 -7.11 -17.67
C ASP A 438 0.14 -6.25 -17.13
N LEU A 439 -0.72 -6.83 -16.27
CA LEU A 439 -1.77 -6.07 -15.59
C LEU A 439 -1.17 -5.01 -14.65
N ALA A 440 -0.14 -5.37 -13.88
CA ALA A 440 0.52 -4.42 -12.98
C ALA A 440 1.17 -3.26 -13.76
N LEU A 441 1.89 -3.56 -14.84
CA LEU A 441 2.50 -2.55 -15.71
C LEU A 441 1.46 -1.62 -16.35
N ARG A 442 0.36 -2.18 -16.82
CA ARG A 442 -0.76 -1.42 -17.40
C ARG A 442 -1.31 -0.40 -16.40
N VAL A 443 -1.50 -0.82 -15.14
CA VAL A 443 -1.91 0.10 -14.06
C VAL A 443 -0.86 1.19 -13.83
N VAL A 444 0.43 0.81 -13.76
CA VAL A 444 1.54 1.77 -13.55
C VAL A 444 1.55 2.84 -14.65
N HIS A 445 1.44 2.45 -15.91
CA HIS A 445 1.42 3.40 -17.03
C HIS A 445 0.16 4.27 -17.04
N THR A 446 -1.02 3.68 -16.78
CA THR A 446 -2.28 4.43 -16.68
C THR A 446 -2.20 5.49 -15.57
N LEU A 447 -1.69 5.12 -14.40
CA LEU A 447 -1.52 6.04 -13.29
C LEU A 447 -0.53 7.15 -13.64
N ALA A 448 0.69 6.80 -14.04
CA ALA A 448 1.75 7.77 -14.31
C ALA A 448 1.35 8.77 -15.42
N GLY A 449 0.72 8.29 -16.49
CA GLY A 449 0.33 9.11 -17.62
C GLY A 449 -0.85 10.06 -17.36
N ASN A 450 -1.81 9.67 -16.52
CA ASN A 450 -3.08 10.40 -16.40
C ASN A 450 -3.25 11.17 -15.08
N TYR A 451 -2.66 10.68 -13.97
CA TYR A 451 -2.98 11.20 -12.63
C TYR A 451 -1.90 12.10 -12.04
N TRP A 452 -0.77 12.33 -12.74
CA TRP A 452 0.25 13.28 -12.32
C TRP A 452 0.22 14.54 -13.17
N ARG A 453 0.36 15.67 -12.49
CA ARG A 453 0.50 16.98 -13.12
C ARG A 453 1.98 17.26 -13.44
N PRO A 454 2.29 18.26 -14.29
CA PRO A 454 3.68 18.67 -14.53
C PRO A 454 4.45 19.04 -13.26
N SER A 455 3.78 19.50 -12.22
CA SER A 455 4.37 19.71 -10.89
C SER A 455 4.75 18.44 -10.14
N MET A 456 4.51 17.27 -10.71
CA MET A 456 4.64 15.95 -10.07
C MET A 456 3.76 15.76 -8.84
N MET A 457 2.70 16.53 -8.70
CA MET A 457 1.63 16.27 -7.73
C MET A 457 0.60 15.31 -8.33
N SER A 458 0.24 14.29 -7.56
CA SER A 458 -0.81 13.35 -7.92
C SER A 458 -2.21 13.93 -7.75
N THR A 459 -3.17 13.40 -8.48
CA THR A 459 -4.57 13.81 -8.44
C THR A 459 -5.49 12.63 -8.21
N HIS A 460 -6.67 12.90 -7.65
CA HIS A 460 -7.71 11.89 -7.41
C HIS A 460 -8.32 11.42 -8.75
N ASP A 461 -8.79 12.36 -9.54
CA ASP A 461 -9.23 12.14 -10.90
C ASP A 461 -8.22 12.77 -11.87
N PRO A 462 -8.17 12.38 -13.13
CA PRO A 462 -7.20 12.92 -14.07
C PRO A 462 -7.19 14.45 -14.09
N GLY A 463 -6.10 15.02 -13.58
CA GLY A 463 -5.91 16.48 -13.53
C GLY A 463 -6.77 17.25 -12.51
N SER A 464 -7.56 16.58 -11.67
CA SER A 464 -8.49 17.20 -10.71
C SER A 464 -8.25 16.71 -9.28
N ILE A 465 -8.38 17.61 -8.31
CA ILE A 465 -8.22 17.40 -6.87
C ILE A 465 -6.85 16.79 -6.53
N LEU A 466 -5.95 17.61 -5.99
CA LEU A 466 -4.66 17.12 -5.48
C LEU A 466 -4.90 16.03 -4.44
N ASN A 467 -4.12 14.95 -4.52
CA ASN A 467 -4.41 13.74 -3.79
C ASN A 467 -3.13 13.03 -3.33
N ALA A 468 -3.01 12.75 -2.04
CA ALA A 468 -1.85 12.08 -1.44
C ALA A 468 -1.96 10.56 -1.47
N ASP A 469 -3.18 9.99 -1.61
CA ASP A 469 -3.39 8.55 -1.59
C ASP A 469 -2.80 7.86 -2.84
N ALA A 470 -2.93 8.47 -4.02
CA ALA A 470 -2.26 7.99 -5.22
C ALA A 470 -0.73 8.01 -5.07
N SER A 471 -0.18 9.06 -4.41
CA SER A 471 1.26 9.12 -4.12
C SER A 471 1.73 8.04 -3.16
N GLY A 472 0.89 7.59 -2.22
CA GLY A 472 1.21 6.42 -1.40
C GLY A 472 1.04 5.10 -2.16
N GLY A 473 -0.01 4.99 -2.98
CA GLY A 473 -0.35 3.77 -3.70
C GLY A 473 0.60 3.43 -4.85
N PHE A 474 1.02 4.40 -5.66
CA PHE A 474 1.86 4.13 -6.82
C PHE A 474 3.20 3.43 -6.50
N PRO A 475 4.00 3.90 -5.53
CA PRO A 475 5.22 3.18 -5.16
C PRO A 475 4.94 1.82 -4.52
N ALA A 476 3.75 1.60 -3.92
CA ALA A 476 3.35 0.30 -3.42
C ALA A 476 3.15 -0.71 -4.57
N VAL A 477 2.55 -0.30 -5.70
CA VAL A 477 2.44 -1.15 -6.90
C VAL A 477 3.83 -1.52 -7.41
N VAL A 478 4.70 -0.53 -7.65
CA VAL A 478 6.05 -0.77 -8.17
C VAL A 478 6.86 -1.66 -7.24
N SER A 479 6.81 -1.41 -5.93
CA SER A 479 7.51 -2.26 -4.97
C SER A 479 6.96 -3.69 -4.93
N ALA A 480 5.64 -3.88 -5.05
CA ALA A 480 5.02 -5.20 -5.10
C ALA A 480 5.38 -5.99 -6.38
N MET A 481 5.65 -5.30 -7.49
CA MET A 481 6.17 -5.94 -8.72
C MET A 481 7.59 -6.50 -8.55
N LEU A 482 8.37 -5.97 -7.61
CA LEU A 482 9.78 -6.28 -7.41
C LEU A 482 10.06 -7.13 -6.17
N LEU A 483 9.26 -6.96 -5.13
CA LEU A 483 9.39 -7.70 -3.87
C LEU A 483 8.01 -7.90 -3.24
N THR A 484 7.67 -9.15 -2.97
CA THR A 484 6.58 -9.50 -2.04
C THR A 484 7.14 -10.36 -0.92
N SER A 485 6.57 -10.26 0.27
CA SER A 485 7.01 -11.03 1.43
C SER A 485 5.82 -11.39 2.33
N GLY A 486 6.00 -12.45 3.09
CA GLY A 486 5.10 -12.96 4.10
C GLY A 486 5.88 -13.78 5.12
N PRO A 487 5.21 -14.49 6.04
CA PRO A 487 5.88 -15.30 7.05
C PRO A 487 6.86 -16.30 6.44
N GLY A 488 8.12 -16.17 6.79
CA GLY A 488 9.18 -17.07 6.36
C GLY A 488 9.50 -17.07 4.87
N GLN A 489 8.92 -16.16 4.07
CA GLN A 489 9.11 -16.16 2.62
C GLN A 489 9.26 -14.75 2.04
N ALA A 490 10.16 -14.61 1.07
CA ALA A 490 10.23 -13.46 0.17
C ALA A 490 10.27 -13.91 -1.28
N VAL A 491 9.50 -13.24 -2.14
CA VAL A 491 9.50 -13.47 -3.59
C VAL A 491 10.15 -12.26 -4.26
N LEU A 492 11.24 -12.50 -4.97
CA LEU A 492 11.93 -11.48 -5.76
C LEU A 492 11.37 -11.49 -7.18
N LEU A 493 11.12 -10.31 -7.73
CA LEU A 493 10.61 -10.10 -9.09
C LEU A 493 9.29 -10.87 -9.37
N PRO A 494 8.30 -10.85 -8.46
CA PRO A 494 7.07 -11.63 -8.67
C PRO A 494 6.31 -11.22 -9.94
N ALA A 495 6.41 -9.97 -10.35
CA ALA A 495 5.70 -9.42 -11.50
C ALA A 495 6.58 -8.45 -12.32
N LEU A 496 7.81 -8.85 -12.63
CA LEU A 496 8.69 -8.06 -13.50
C LEU A 496 8.23 -8.18 -14.96
N PRO A 497 7.81 -7.07 -15.61
CA PRO A 497 7.35 -7.11 -17.00
C PRO A 497 8.54 -7.26 -17.96
N GLU A 498 8.30 -7.91 -19.10
CA GLU A 498 9.33 -8.05 -20.16
C GLU A 498 9.83 -6.69 -20.69
N ARG A 499 8.97 -5.67 -20.59
CA ARG A 499 9.28 -4.31 -20.99
C ARG A 499 10.37 -3.64 -20.14
N TRP A 500 10.61 -4.12 -18.91
CA TRP A 500 11.70 -3.66 -18.06
C TRP A 500 12.87 -4.66 -18.08
N PRO A 501 13.60 -4.77 -19.21
CA PRO A 501 14.64 -5.78 -19.35
C PRO A 501 15.86 -5.53 -18.46
N THR A 502 16.05 -4.30 -18.01
CA THR A 502 17.14 -3.90 -17.12
C THR A 502 16.65 -2.86 -16.11
N GLY A 503 17.18 -2.91 -14.90
CA GLY A 503 16.84 -1.94 -13.88
C GLY A 503 17.45 -2.25 -12.52
N ALA A 504 17.17 -1.37 -11.57
CA ALA A 504 17.58 -1.55 -10.19
C ALA A 504 16.62 -0.84 -9.22
N VAL A 505 16.52 -1.38 -8.02
CA VAL A 505 15.85 -0.73 -6.89
C VAL A 505 16.66 -0.90 -5.63
N THR A 506 16.63 0.10 -4.76
CA THR A 506 17.27 0.04 -3.44
C THR A 506 16.23 0.26 -2.34
N GLY A 507 16.53 -0.24 -1.14
CA GLY A 507 15.86 0.15 0.10
C GLY A 507 14.41 -0.29 0.22
N LEU A 508 14.00 -1.40 -0.41
CA LEU A 508 12.68 -1.97 -0.15
C LEU A 508 12.67 -2.73 1.17
N CYS A 509 11.50 -2.80 1.78
CA CYS A 509 11.29 -3.53 3.03
C CYS A 509 10.14 -4.53 2.89
N GLY A 510 10.26 -5.63 3.62
CA GLY A 510 9.27 -6.67 3.70
C GLY A 510 8.94 -7.09 5.14
N ALA A 511 8.17 -8.14 5.27
CA ALA A 511 7.80 -8.75 6.53
C ALA A 511 9.02 -9.32 7.29
N GLU A 512 8.86 -9.57 8.58
CA GLU A 512 9.86 -10.20 9.44
C GLU A 512 11.24 -9.50 9.45
N GLY A 513 11.21 -8.18 9.36
CA GLY A 513 12.42 -7.36 9.38
C GLY A 513 13.25 -7.43 8.10
N LEU A 514 12.70 -7.95 7.02
CA LEU A 514 13.40 -8.01 5.74
C LEU A 514 13.71 -6.61 5.20
N ALA A 515 14.98 -6.36 4.90
CA ALA A 515 15.45 -5.20 4.16
C ALA A 515 16.14 -5.68 2.88
N LEU A 516 15.63 -5.26 1.73
CA LEU A 516 16.26 -5.41 0.42
C LEU A 516 17.11 -4.16 0.19
N GLU A 517 18.42 -4.27 0.41
CA GLU A 517 19.33 -3.13 0.22
C GLU A 517 19.45 -2.75 -1.25
N GLU A 518 19.56 -3.75 -2.10
CA GLU A 518 19.66 -3.59 -3.54
C GLU A 518 19.10 -4.81 -4.25
N LEU A 519 18.37 -4.57 -5.35
CA LEU A 519 18.00 -5.54 -6.36
C LEU A 519 18.32 -4.91 -7.71
N ALA A 520 19.20 -5.55 -8.48
CA ALA A 520 19.51 -5.17 -9.85
C ALA A 520 19.27 -6.35 -10.79
N TRP A 521 18.76 -6.07 -11.98
CA TRP A 521 18.46 -7.09 -12.99
C TRP A 521 18.85 -6.63 -14.38
N ASP A 522 19.17 -7.61 -15.22
CA ASP A 522 19.29 -7.48 -16.67
C ASP A 522 18.40 -8.52 -17.36
N ALA A 523 18.52 -8.67 -18.67
CA ALA A 523 17.67 -9.57 -19.44
C ALA A 523 17.71 -11.03 -18.93
N ASP A 524 18.82 -11.48 -18.37
CA ASP A 524 19.08 -12.87 -18.04
C ASP A 524 19.36 -13.13 -16.56
N ARG A 525 19.76 -12.10 -15.82
CA ARG A 525 20.26 -12.23 -14.45
C ARG A 525 19.68 -11.19 -13.52
N ALA A 526 19.52 -11.57 -12.27
CA ALA A 526 19.23 -10.64 -11.20
C ALA A 526 20.10 -10.93 -9.98
N ARG A 527 20.47 -9.86 -9.28
CA ARG A 527 21.23 -9.93 -8.03
C ARG A 527 20.49 -9.14 -6.96
N ALA A 528 20.30 -9.71 -5.79
CA ALA A 528 19.71 -9.05 -4.64
C ALA A 528 20.64 -9.12 -3.43
N THR A 529 20.72 -8.04 -2.69
CA THR A 529 21.36 -7.99 -1.36
C THR A 529 20.25 -7.78 -0.32
N LEU A 530 20.12 -8.76 0.55
CA LEU A 530 19.08 -8.83 1.57
C LEU A 530 19.70 -8.82 2.95
N ARG A 531 19.13 -8.04 3.86
CA ARG A 531 19.48 -8.06 5.28
C ARG A 531 18.26 -8.17 6.16
N ARG A 532 18.46 -8.59 7.39
CA ARG A 532 17.48 -8.45 8.45
C ARG A 532 17.77 -7.14 9.21
N ARG A 533 16.73 -6.35 9.46
CA ARG A 533 16.85 -5.11 10.23
C ARG A 533 17.38 -5.39 11.63
N PRO A 534 18.31 -4.56 12.17
CA PRO A 534 18.75 -4.68 13.55
C PRO A 534 17.54 -4.62 14.51
N GLY A 535 17.56 -5.47 15.54
CA GLY A 535 16.47 -5.56 16.52
C GLY A 535 15.32 -6.50 16.14
N SER A 536 15.08 -6.76 14.86
CA SER A 536 14.00 -7.67 14.44
C SER A 536 14.29 -9.14 14.75
N GLN A 537 15.53 -9.52 15.02
CA GLN A 537 15.93 -10.90 15.33
C GLN A 537 15.30 -11.43 16.62
N ALA A 538 15.04 -10.56 17.60
CA ALA A 538 14.38 -10.96 18.85
C ALA A 538 12.92 -11.36 18.63
N ALA A 539 12.22 -10.66 17.72
CA ALA A 539 10.84 -10.95 17.37
C ALA A 539 10.71 -12.13 16.39
N TRP A 540 11.74 -12.36 15.56
CA TRP A 540 11.77 -13.36 14.51
C TRP A 540 12.99 -14.26 14.65
N PRO A 541 13.00 -15.21 15.60
CA PRO A 541 14.16 -16.05 15.89
C PRO A 541 14.45 -17.09 14.79
N SER A 542 13.52 -17.32 13.86
CA SER A 542 13.75 -18.28 12.78
C SER A 542 14.88 -17.79 11.87
N PRO A 543 15.96 -18.57 11.67
CA PRO A 543 17.07 -18.19 10.82
C PRO A 543 16.75 -18.24 9.32
N TRP A 544 15.54 -18.66 8.93
CA TRP A 544 15.24 -19.05 7.56
C TRP A 544 14.18 -18.13 6.94
N LEU A 545 14.61 -17.32 5.97
CA LEU A 545 13.75 -16.72 4.98
C LEU A 545 13.86 -17.52 3.69
N ASN A 546 12.78 -18.13 3.23
CA ASN A 546 12.72 -18.73 1.91
C ASN A 546 12.72 -17.62 0.85
N ILE A 547 13.78 -17.52 0.07
CA ILE A 547 13.83 -16.58 -1.05
C ILE A 547 13.38 -17.34 -2.30
N VAL A 548 12.26 -16.93 -2.85
CA VAL A 548 11.65 -17.53 -4.04
C VAL A 548 11.88 -16.61 -5.25
N ALA A 549 12.20 -17.19 -6.38
CA ALA A 549 12.24 -16.46 -7.64
C ALA A 549 10.83 -16.26 -8.18
N GLY A 550 10.53 -15.07 -8.68
CA GLY A 550 9.27 -14.79 -9.35
C GLY A 550 9.12 -15.56 -10.65
N ARG A 551 7.94 -15.48 -11.25
CA ARG A 551 7.60 -16.23 -12.48
C ARG A 551 8.60 -15.95 -13.60
N GLY A 552 9.13 -17.01 -14.22
CA GLY A 552 10.14 -16.90 -15.27
C GLY A 552 11.58 -16.74 -14.78
N TRP A 553 11.82 -16.81 -13.47
CA TRP A 553 13.15 -16.76 -12.86
C TRP A 553 13.43 -18.03 -12.05
N ARG A 554 14.71 -18.38 -11.90
CA ARG A 554 15.19 -19.48 -11.05
C ARG A 554 16.47 -19.09 -10.32
N HIS A 555 16.80 -19.77 -9.25
CA HIS A 555 18.12 -19.60 -8.62
C HIS A 555 19.24 -20.02 -9.59
N ALA A 556 20.27 -19.21 -9.68
CA ALA A 556 21.39 -19.47 -10.61
C ALA A 556 22.14 -20.76 -10.29
N ASP A 557 22.10 -21.21 -9.03
CA ASP A 557 22.80 -22.41 -8.53
C ASP A 557 21.97 -23.69 -8.66
N GLY A 558 20.85 -23.68 -9.37
CA GLY A 558 20.07 -24.86 -9.77
C GLY A 558 19.27 -25.57 -8.71
N GLY A 559 19.06 -25.00 -7.53
CA GLY A 559 18.28 -25.60 -6.44
C GLY A 559 17.39 -24.61 -5.71
N GLU A 560 16.19 -25.03 -5.32
CA GLU A 560 15.47 -24.45 -4.19
C GLU A 560 16.30 -24.80 -2.94
N GLN A 561 17.28 -23.97 -2.60
CA GLN A 561 17.96 -24.13 -1.33
C GLN A 561 17.40 -23.11 -0.34
N PRO A 562 16.91 -23.56 0.82
CA PRO A 562 16.78 -22.68 1.96
C PRO A 562 18.20 -22.16 2.26
N HIS A 563 18.43 -20.86 2.05
CA HIS A 563 19.68 -20.26 2.48
C HIS A 563 19.76 -20.41 4.00
N ARG A 564 20.57 -21.37 4.44
CA ARG A 564 20.99 -21.43 5.84
C ARG A 564 21.73 -20.13 6.11
N GLY A 565 21.11 -19.22 6.83
CA GLY A 565 21.84 -18.15 7.48
C GLY A 565 22.91 -18.84 8.31
N ALA A 566 24.15 -18.83 7.82
CA ALA A 566 25.26 -19.36 8.57
C ALA A 566 25.27 -18.63 9.92
N ASP A 567 25.61 -19.36 10.97
CA ASP A 567 26.02 -18.86 12.27
C ASP A 567 27.21 -17.90 12.08
N ARG A 568 26.95 -16.68 11.59
CA ARG A 568 27.94 -15.63 11.35
C ARG A 568 27.56 -14.45 12.25
N GLY A 569 28.54 -13.96 12.96
CA GLY A 569 28.41 -12.92 13.94
C GLY A 569 27.84 -11.61 13.37
N PRO A 570 27.65 -10.57 14.21
CA PRO A 570 26.99 -9.31 13.86
C PRO A 570 27.63 -8.53 12.70
N ASP A 571 28.78 -8.96 12.19
CA ASP A 571 29.56 -8.32 11.11
C ASP A 571 29.41 -8.99 9.73
N ASP A 572 28.45 -9.92 9.52
CA ASP A 572 28.31 -10.62 8.25
C ASP A 572 27.65 -9.73 7.17
N PRO A 573 28.30 -9.49 6.03
CA PRO A 573 27.71 -8.78 4.90
C PRO A 573 26.58 -9.61 4.27
N GLY A 574 25.35 -9.35 4.61
CA GLY A 574 24.07 -9.82 4.09
C GLY A 574 24.05 -11.00 3.10
N ALA A 575 22.94 -11.74 3.08
CA ALA A 575 22.73 -12.81 2.12
C ALA A 575 22.59 -12.25 0.70
N ALA A 576 23.36 -12.81 -0.28
CA ALA A 576 23.24 -12.46 -1.69
C ALA A 576 22.44 -13.55 -2.41
N ALA A 577 21.33 -13.19 -3.05
CA ALA A 577 20.61 -14.09 -3.96
C ALA A 577 20.96 -13.76 -5.41
N ARG A 578 21.24 -14.79 -6.20
CA ARG A 578 21.46 -14.69 -7.64
C ARG A 578 20.36 -15.46 -8.35
N LEU A 579 19.69 -14.82 -9.28
CA LEU A 579 18.65 -15.40 -10.11
C LEU A 579 19.09 -15.39 -11.57
N SER A 580 18.63 -16.38 -12.37
CA SER A 580 18.81 -16.43 -13.81
C SER A 580 17.49 -16.82 -14.49
N ARG A 581 17.31 -16.40 -15.75
CA ARG A 581 16.24 -16.95 -16.59
C ARG A 581 16.66 -18.33 -17.11
N PRO A 582 15.73 -19.30 -17.23
CA PRO A 582 16.02 -20.57 -17.89
C PRO A 582 16.44 -20.28 -19.35
N GLU A 583 17.47 -20.98 -19.84
CA GLU A 583 17.77 -20.94 -21.26
C GLU A 583 16.50 -21.25 -22.05
N ALA A 584 16.13 -20.38 -22.99
CA ALA A 584 15.02 -20.64 -23.88
C ALA A 584 15.33 -21.92 -24.67
N THR A 585 14.64 -22.99 -24.32
CA THR A 585 14.63 -24.18 -25.17
C THR A 585 14.16 -23.69 -26.53
N ARG A 586 15.05 -23.72 -27.54
CA ARG A 586 14.67 -23.37 -28.92
C ARG A 586 13.52 -24.29 -29.31
N VAL A 587 12.30 -23.84 -29.11
CA VAL A 587 11.14 -24.46 -29.71
C VAL A 587 11.33 -24.26 -31.20
N ARG A 588 11.70 -25.34 -31.89
CA ARG A 588 11.66 -25.37 -33.35
C ARG A 588 10.24 -24.90 -33.71
N ARG A 589 10.16 -23.74 -34.35
CA ARG A 589 8.90 -23.28 -34.94
C ARG A 589 8.44 -24.43 -35.84
N CYS A 590 7.40 -25.13 -35.47
CA CYS A 590 6.63 -25.95 -36.39
C CYS A 590 6.13 -25.00 -37.46
N VAL A 591 6.67 -25.14 -38.65
CA VAL A 591 6.14 -24.47 -39.83
C VAL A 591 4.72 -24.99 -39.99
N PRO A 592 3.70 -24.14 -39.99
CA PRO A 592 2.32 -24.60 -40.21
C PRO A 592 2.24 -25.23 -41.60
N PRO A 593 1.50 -26.35 -41.78
CA PRO A 593 1.33 -26.96 -43.08
C PRO A 593 0.68 -25.96 -44.04
N ALA A 594 1.13 -25.99 -45.31
CA ALA A 594 0.64 -25.12 -46.37
C ALA A 594 -0.91 -25.23 -46.49
N PRO A 595 -1.60 -24.10 -46.72
CA PRO A 595 -3.07 -24.11 -46.81
C PRO A 595 -3.53 -24.99 -47.97
N VAL A 596 -4.46 -25.91 -47.66
CA VAL A 596 -5.13 -26.75 -48.66
C VAL A 596 -5.97 -25.82 -49.56
N PRO A 597 -5.90 -25.95 -50.92
CA PRO A 597 -6.68 -25.08 -51.78
C PRO A 597 -8.18 -25.31 -51.62
N ARG A 598 -8.90 -24.22 -51.34
CA ARG A 598 -10.35 -24.21 -51.26
C ARG A 598 -10.98 -24.57 -52.61
N ARG A 599 -11.78 -25.64 -52.67
CA ARG A 599 -12.66 -25.91 -53.79
C ARG A 599 -13.65 -24.77 -53.93
N ALA A 600 -13.86 -24.33 -55.18
CA ALA A 600 -14.90 -23.36 -55.53
C ALA A 600 -16.30 -23.89 -55.21
N PRO A 601 -17.24 -23.04 -54.80
CA PRO A 601 -18.61 -23.46 -54.54
C PRO A 601 -19.35 -23.81 -55.86
N GLY A 602 -19.93 -25.01 -55.90
CA GLY A 602 -20.78 -25.45 -56.99
C GLY A 602 -22.13 -24.73 -57.00
N ALA A 603 -22.61 -24.48 -58.19
CA ALA A 603 -23.88 -23.80 -58.48
C ALA A 603 -25.09 -24.56 -57.92
N ASP A 604 -26.07 -23.81 -57.37
CA ASP A 604 -27.38 -24.28 -56.97
C ASP A 604 -28.22 -24.77 -58.17
N PRO A 605 -28.98 -25.86 -58.02
CA PRO A 605 -29.97 -26.24 -59.01
C PRO A 605 -31.32 -25.46 -58.82
N PRO A 606 -32.09 -25.26 -59.85
CA PRO A 606 -33.27 -24.37 -59.86
C PRO A 606 -34.44 -24.94 -59.04
N ARG A 607 -35.11 -24.08 -58.26
CA ARG A 607 -36.39 -24.36 -57.60
C ARG A 607 -37.47 -24.59 -58.62
N ARG A 608 -38.16 -25.76 -58.54
CA ARG A 608 -39.46 -25.95 -59.08
C ARG A 608 -40.53 -25.61 -58.06
N ARG A 609 -41.57 -24.97 -58.48
CA ARG A 609 -42.79 -24.44 -57.93
C ARG A 609 -43.32 -25.10 -56.65
#